data_9e1fa7af3388b177373582fb5008aefc
#
_entry.id   9e1fa7af3388b177373582fb5008aefc
#
_cell.length_a   1.000
_cell.length_b   1.000
_cell.length_c   1.000
_cell.angle_alpha   90.00
_cell.angle_beta   90.00
_cell.angle_gamma   90.00
#
_symmetry.space_group_name_H-M   'P 1'
#
loop_
_entity.id
_entity.type
_entity.pdbx_description
1 polymer ?
#
loop_
_entity_poly.entity_id
_entity_poly.type
_entity_poly.pdbx_seq_one_letter_code
_entity_poly.pdbx_strand_id
1 'polypeptide(L)'
;MAIKPEHLDELLSGYEKPEDLLGEDGLFKQLKKALLERALGAELTHHLGYEKGDPAGRGTGNNRNGSSPKTVLTEDGAIDIDVPRDRNSTFEPQIVPKGETRLDGFDDKIISLYARGLTVREIQGHLRELYAVDVSPDLISRVTDAVLDEVREWQNRPLDAVYPVVFFDALRVKIRDESVVKNKAVYLALALDCEGHKHVLGLWIEQAEGAKFWLRVMNELKNRGVDDILFAVVDGLKGFPDAITATFPRTIVQTCIVHLIRHSLSFVSWQDRKQLLPALRAVYRAETAEIAELRLDEFETSWGKKYPAIAPAWRRAWNEVVPFFAYPPQIRKMIYTTDEIDKRFGVWRGIFFWRGRPRGEARRVGWKRRRAACIMPCRFEAPAHLLVAPSEGALSNG
;
A
#
# COMPACT_ATOMS: atom_id res chain seq x y z
N MET A 1 -22.39 18.51 14.75
CA MET A 1 -23.82 18.71 14.98
C MET A 1 -24.48 17.34 15.05
N ALA A 2 -25.17 16.96 16.12
CA ALA A 2 -25.81 15.64 16.22
C ALA A 2 -27.26 15.76 15.71
N ILE A 3 -27.71 14.80 14.91
CA ILE A 3 -29.09 14.68 14.50
C ILE A 3 -29.91 14.25 15.71
N LYS A 4 -31.05 14.88 15.94
CA LYS A 4 -31.93 14.53 17.06
C LYS A 4 -32.54 13.15 16.85
N PRO A 5 -32.60 12.29 17.89
CA PRO A 5 -33.17 10.94 17.78
C PRO A 5 -34.59 10.93 17.23
N GLU A 6 -35.42 11.89 17.60
CA GLU A 6 -36.83 11.97 17.17
C GLU A 6 -36.98 12.08 15.65
N HIS A 7 -36.06 12.79 14.99
CA HIS A 7 -36.05 12.89 13.51
C HIS A 7 -35.60 11.58 12.85
N LEU A 8 -34.72 10.82 13.50
CA LEU A 8 -34.34 9.50 13.00
C LEU A 8 -35.47 8.49 13.13
N ASP A 9 -36.20 8.52 14.26
CA ASP A 9 -37.35 7.66 14.50
C ASP A 9 -38.48 7.94 13.49
N GLU A 10 -38.72 9.22 13.16
CA GLU A 10 -39.69 9.63 12.16
C GLU A 10 -39.30 9.13 10.77
N LEU A 11 -38.04 9.27 10.37
CA LEU A 11 -37.51 8.77 9.09
C LEU A 11 -37.58 7.24 8.97
N LEU A 12 -37.41 6.54 10.09
CA LEU A 12 -37.43 5.07 10.14
C LEU A 12 -38.85 4.51 10.32
N SER A 13 -39.85 5.32 10.54
CA SER A 13 -41.24 4.87 10.78
C SER A 13 -41.85 4.04 9.64
N GLY A 14 -41.34 4.16 8.41
CA GLY A 14 -41.75 3.39 7.24
C GLY A 14 -40.84 2.23 6.85
N TYR A 15 -39.85 1.90 7.69
CA TYR A 15 -38.86 0.86 7.41
C TYR A 15 -39.41 -0.53 7.79
N GLU A 16 -39.50 -1.44 6.81
CA GLU A 16 -39.88 -2.82 7.03
C GLU A 16 -38.79 -3.81 6.59
N LYS A 17 -38.03 -3.49 5.55
CA LYS A 17 -37.03 -4.38 4.94
C LYS A 17 -35.71 -3.64 4.70
N PRO A 18 -34.57 -4.36 4.67
CA PRO A 18 -33.26 -3.77 4.39
C PRO A 18 -33.20 -2.97 3.08
N GLU A 19 -33.97 -3.38 2.06
CA GLU A 19 -34.07 -2.72 0.77
C GLU A 19 -34.69 -1.31 0.88
N ASP A 20 -35.59 -1.10 1.86
CA ASP A 20 -36.22 0.21 2.10
C ASP A 20 -35.20 1.25 2.58
N LEU A 21 -34.09 0.82 3.19
CA LEU A 21 -32.98 1.68 3.61
C LEU A 21 -31.89 1.79 2.53
N LEU A 22 -31.45 0.63 2.01
CA LEU A 22 -30.23 0.49 1.22
C LEU A 22 -30.49 0.23 -0.26
N GLY A 23 -31.75 0.06 -0.67
CA GLY A 23 -32.15 -0.19 -2.04
C GLY A 23 -31.90 0.99 -2.99
N GLU A 24 -32.18 0.76 -4.27
CA GLU A 24 -31.98 1.76 -5.32
C GLU A 24 -32.80 3.05 -5.07
N ASP A 25 -33.98 2.92 -4.50
CA ASP A 25 -34.84 4.03 -4.03
C ASP A 25 -34.91 4.10 -2.50
N GLY A 26 -33.93 3.57 -1.80
CA GLY A 26 -33.90 3.48 -0.36
C GLY A 26 -33.76 4.84 0.35
N LEU A 27 -34.13 4.85 1.63
CA LEU A 27 -34.17 6.05 2.48
C LEU A 27 -32.83 6.81 2.48
N PHE A 28 -31.68 6.12 2.51
CA PHE A 28 -30.38 6.78 2.51
C PHE A 28 -30.13 7.58 1.24
N LYS A 29 -30.54 7.06 0.09
CA LYS A 29 -30.39 7.75 -1.19
C LYS A 29 -31.33 8.96 -1.28
N GLN A 30 -32.59 8.81 -0.81
CA GLN A 30 -33.56 9.91 -0.74
C GLN A 30 -33.09 11.00 0.24
N LEU A 31 -32.56 10.62 1.41
CA LEU A 31 -32.02 11.56 2.39
C LEU A 31 -30.82 12.33 1.84
N LYS A 32 -29.89 11.63 1.17
CA LYS A 32 -28.72 12.24 0.54
C LYS A 32 -29.13 13.23 -0.54
N LYS A 33 -30.11 12.88 -1.39
CA LYS A 33 -30.70 13.77 -2.39
C LYS A 33 -31.29 15.03 -1.73
N ALA A 34 -32.17 14.86 -0.72
CA ALA A 34 -32.83 15.96 -0.03
C ALA A 34 -31.84 16.90 0.67
N LEU A 35 -30.78 16.36 1.27
CA LEU A 35 -29.71 17.16 1.89
C LEU A 35 -28.92 17.96 0.84
N LEU A 36 -28.56 17.35 -0.29
CA LEU A 36 -27.85 18.03 -1.38
C LEU A 36 -28.66 19.16 -1.97
N GLU A 37 -29.95 18.91 -2.30
CA GLU A 37 -30.84 19.92 -2.86
C GLU A 37 -31.10 21.08 -1.87
N ARG A 38 -31.21 20.77 -0.58
CA ARG A 38 -31.38 21.79 0.48
C ARG A 38 -30.13 22.64 0.66
N ALA A 39 -28.95 22.01 0.61
CA ALA A 39 -27.67 22.69 0.69
C ALA A 39 -27.44 23.61 -0.53
N LEU A 40 -27.70 23.11 -1.74
CA LEU A 40 -27.64 23.90 -2.97
C LEU A 40 -28.61 25.08 -2.92
N GLY A 41 -29.83 24.88 -2.33
CA GLY A 41 -30.79 25.94 -2.09
C GLY A 41 -30.31 27.02 -1.15
N ALA A 42 -29.53 26.62 -0.09
CA ALA A 42 -28.93 27.55 0.84
C ALA A 42 -27.76 28.31 0.19
N GLU A 43 -26.92 27.66 -0.61
CA GLU A 43 -25.88 28.31 -1.40
C GLU A 43 -26.45 29.38 -2.34
N LEU A 44 -27.56 29.06 -3.04
CA LEU A 44 -28.24 30.05 -3.89
C LEU A 44 -28.84 31.22 -3.08
N THR A 45 -29.38 30.94 -1.89
CA THR A 45 -29.87 31.99 -0.98
C THR A 45 -28.72 32.92 -0.57
N HIS A 46 -27.57 32.35 -0.22
CA HIS A 46 -26.40 33.15 0.11
C HIS A 46 -25.89 33.97 -1.07
N HIS A 47 -25.87 33.38 -2.28
CA HIS A 47 -25.45 34.05 -3.51
C HIS A 47 -26.36 35.22 -3.88
N LEU A 48 -27.66 35.08 -3.73
CA LEU A 48 -28.63 36.10 -4.08
C LEU A 48 -28.88 37.15 -2.96
N GLY A 49 -28.54 36.79 -1.71
CA GLY A 49 -28.73 37.66 -0.54
C GLY A 49 -30.18 37.73 -0.01
N TYR A 50 -31.10 36.86 -0.49
CA TYR A 50 -32.49 36.81 -0.03
C TYR A 50 -33.08 35.39 -0.07
N GLU A 51 -34.05 35.13 0.79
CA GLU A 51 -34.76 33.85 0.91
C GLU A 51 -35.75 33.63 -0.23
N LYS A 52 -36.18 32.38 -0.44
CA LYS A 52 -37.21 32.04 -1.45
C LYS A 52 -38.56 32.64 -1.02
N GLY A 53 -39.09 33.50 -1.89
CA GLY A 53 -40.38 34.19 -1.62
C GLY A 53 -40.25 35.53 -0.90
N ASP A 54 -39.03 35.94 -0.51
CA ASP A 54 -38.80 37.24 0.11
C ASP A 54 -39.03 38.41 -0.86
N PRO A 55 -39.86 39.41 -0.49
CA PRO A 55 -40.04 40.64 -1.26
C PRO A 55 -38.71 41.39 -1.53
N ALA A 56 -37.68 41.24 -0.71
CA ALA A 56 -36.36 41.84 -0.89
C ALA A 56 -35.71 41.45 -2.23
N GLY A 57 -36.10 40.32 -2.82
CA GLY A 57 -35.60 39.91 -4.13
C GLY A 57 -36.20 40.72 -5.32
N ARG A 58 -37.20 41.55 -5.08
CA ARG A 58 -37.82 42.34 -6.17
C ARG A 58 -36.93 43.53 -6.54
N GLY A 59 -36.49 43.55 -7.82
CA GLY A 59 -35.65 44.65 -8.31
C GLY A 59 -34.15 44.53 -8.09
N THR A 60 -33.68 43.39 -7.58
CA THR A 60 -32.22 43.13 -7.36
C THR A 60 -31.44 42.90 -8.66
N GLY A 61 -32.11 42.79 -9.81
CA GLY A 61 -31.47 42.51 -11.09
C GLY A 61 -31.16 41.03 -11.35
N ASN A 62 -31.09 40.22 -10.30
CA ASN A 62 -30.91 38.76 -10.40
C ASN A 62 -31.91 38.02 -9.52
N ASN A 63 -32.56 37.02 -10.08
CA ASN A 63 -33.64 36.30 -9.44
C ASN A 63 -33.44 34.78 -9.57
N ARG A 64 -34.07 34.01 -8.67
CA ARG A 64 -34.20 32.55 -8.82
C ARG A 64 -34.85 32.20 -10.16
N ASN A 65 -34.31 31.23 -10.88
CA ASN A 65 -34.76 30.84 -12.21
C ASN A 65 -35.01 29.32 -12.31
N GLY A 66 -35.74 28.78 -11.36
CA GLY A 66 -36.02 27.34 -11.30
C GLY A 66 -34.80 26.49 -10.97
N SER A 67 -34.87 25.21 -11.35
CA SER A 67 -33.79 24.22 -11.21
C SER A 67 -33.54 23.51 -12.54
N SER A 68 -32.43 22.83 -12.66
CA SER A 68 -32.15 21.89 -13.75
C SER A 68 -31.79 20.53 -13.16
N PRO A 69 -32.33 19.45 -13.74
CA PRO A 69 -32.00 18.11 -13.32
C PRO A 69 -30.51 17.81 -13.63
N LYS A 70 -29.86 17.12 -12.72
CA LYS A 70 -28.46 16.67 -12.86
C LYS A 70 -28.29 15.33 -12.18
N THR A 71 -27.79 14.35 -12.90
CA THR A 71 -27.40 13.07 -12.31
C THR A 71 -25.97 13.17 -11.78
N VAL A 72 -25.80 12.81 -10.51
CA VAL A 72 -24.51 12.84 -9.83
C VAL A 72 -24.17 11.43 -9.33
N LEU A 73 -22.97 10.95 -9.66
CA LEU A 73 -22.46 9.67 -9.21
C LEU A 73 -21.91 9.81 -7.80
N THR A 74 -22.36 8.93 -6.91
CA THR A 74 -21.91 8.89 -5.51
C THR A 74 -21.40 7.51 -5.16
N GLU A 75 -20.83 7.37 -3.97
CA GLU A 75 -20.45 6.05 -3.46
C GLU A 75 -21.62 5.06 -3.31
N ASP A 76 -22.86 5.54 -3.22
CA ASP A 76 -24.07 4.73 -3.10
C ASP A 76 -24.82 4.55 -4.45
N GLY A 77 -24.25 5.03 -5.54
CA GLY A 77 -24.82 4.98 -6.88
C GLY A 77 -25.16 6.35 -7.48
N ALA A 78 -25.89 6.35 -8.58
CA ALA A 78 -26.36 7.57 -9.23
C ALA A 78 -27.51 8.19 -8.45
N ILE A 79 -27.49 9.52 -8.27
CA ILE A 79 -28.55 10.30 -7.63
C ILE A 79 -28.94 11.42 -8.58
N ASP A 80 -30.24 11.52 -8.89
CA ASP A 80 -30.79 12.62 -9.65
C ASP A 80 -31.17 13.74 -8.70
N ILE A 81 -30.52 14.90 -8.84
CA ILE A 81 -30.73 16.10 -8.03
C ILE A 81 -31.23 17.26 -8.89
N ASP A 82 -31.97 18.16 -8.28
CA ASP A 82 -32.40 19.42 -8.86
C ASP A 82 -31.46 20.56 -8.44
N VAL A 83 -30.56 20.98 -9.35
CA VAL A 83 -29.64 22.08 -9.11
C VAL A 83 -30.32 23.41 -9.36
N PRO A 84 -30.48 24.29 -8.36
CA PRO A 84 -31.12 25.56 -8.51
C PRO A 84 -30.32 26.53 -9.39
N ARG A 85 -30.98 27.45 -10.06
CA ARG A 85 -30.37 28.43 -10.96
C ARG A 85 -30.84 29.85 -10.66
N ASP A 86 -29.94 30.79 -10.92
CA ASP A 86 -30.24 32.21 -10.98
C ASP A 86 -30.53 32.66 -12.44
N ARG A 87 -31.15 33.80 -12.60
CA ARG A 87 -31.55 34.33 -13.93
C ARG A 87 -30.35 34.75 -14.76
N ASN A 88 -29.29 35.24 -14.12
CA ASN A 88 -28.11 35.74 -14.79
C ASN A 88 -27.03 34.65 -15.00
N SER A 89 -27.29 33.41 -14.56
CA SER A 89 -26.35 32.26 -14.66
C SER A 89 -25.02 32.52 -13.95
N THR A 90 -24.99 33.39 -12.95
CA THR A 90 -23.78 33.75 -12.17
C THR A 90 -23.59 32.86 -10.96
N PHE A 91 -24.57 32.06 -10.59
CA PHE A 91 -24.46 31.13 -9.46
C PHE A 91 -23.51 29.97 -9.79
N GLU A 92 -22.48 29.82 -8.96
CA GLU A 92 -21.50 28.75 -8.99
C GLU A 92 -21.66 27.89 -7.73
N PRO A 93 -22.38 26.74 -7.80
CA PRO A 93 -22.54 25.86 -6.65
C PRO A 93 -21.17 25.25 -6.24
N GLN A 94 -20.91 25.21 -4.93
CA GLN A 94 -19.68 24.69 -4.37
C GLN A 94 -19.78 23.18 -4.08
N ILE A 95 -20.94 22.72 -3.60
CA ILE A 95 -21.16 21.30 -3.24
C ILE A 95 -21.20 20.40 -4.46
N VAL A 96 -21.78 20.89 -5.57
CA VAL A 96 -21.83 20.17 -6.85
C VAL A 96 -21.45 21.14 -7.97
N PRO A 97 -20.18 21.40 -8.21
CA PRO A 97 -19.69 22.35 -9.19
C PRO A 97 -20.27 22.14 -10.59
N LYS A 98 -20.35 23.23 -11.39
CA LYS A 98 -20.77 23.13 -12.79
C LYS A 98 -19.83 22.21 -13.56
N GLY A 99 -20.41 21.28 -14.34
CA GLY A 99 -19.64 20.30 -15.13
C GLY A 99 -19.22 19.05 -14.35
N GLU A 100 -19.23 19.07 -13.04
CA GLU A 100 -18.91 17.90 -12.22
C GLU A 100 -20.13 17.00 -12.08
N THR A 101 -19.96 15.71 -12.39
CA THR A 101 -21.02 14.69 -12.34
C THR A 101 -20.73 13.61 -11.30
N ARG A 102 -19.71 13.81 -10.46
CA ARG A 102 -19.28 12.86 -9.45
C ARG A 102 -19.05 13.59 -8.14
N LEU A 103 -19.42 12.97 -7.03
CA LEU A 103 -19.01 13.41 -5.70
C LEU A 103 -17.76 12.65 -5.24
N ASP A 104 -17.08 13.22 -4.25
CA ASP A 104 -15.93 12.61 -3.62
C ASP A 104 -16.23 11.17 -3.17
N GLY A 105 -15.23 10.27 -3.31
CA GLY A 105 -15.33 8.86 -2.94
C GLY A 105 -15.75 7.94 -4.09
N PHE A 106 -16.35 8.43 -5.19
CA PHE A 106 -16.65 7.57 -6.34
C PHE A 106 -15.38 7.13 -7.09
N ASP A 107 -14.46 8.06 -7.29
CA ASP A 107 -13.18 7.79 -7.95
C ASP A 107 -12.33 6.82 -7.11
N ASP A 108 -12.37 6.94 -5.77
CA ASP A 108 -11.70 6.01 -4.85
C ASP A 108 -12.18 4.56 -5.00
N LYS A 109 -13.46 4.35 -5.33
CA LYS A 109 -13.97 3.01 -5.64
C LYS A 109 -13.39 2.45 -6.91
N ILE A 110 -13.31 3.26 -7.97
CA ILE A 110 -12.65 2.86 -9.22
C ILE A 110 -11.19 2.48 -8.95
N ILE A 111 -10.47 3.34 -8.22
CA ILE A 111 -9.08 3.10 -7.83
C ILE A 111 -8.94 1.82 -7.01
N SER A 112 -9.82 1.61 -6.02
CA SER A 112 -9.81 0.39 -5.18
C SER A 112 -10.06 -0.89 -6.00
N LEU A 113 -10.98 -0.86 -6.96
CA LEU A 113 -11.26 -1.98 -7.85
C LEU A 113 -10.09 -2.23 -8.80
N TYR A 114 -9.51 -1.17 -9.36
CA TYR A 114 -8.33 -1.25 -10.22
C TYR A 114 -7.10 -1.79 -9.45
N ALA A 115 -6.85 -1.31 -8.24
CA ALA A 115 -5.79 -1.78 -7.36
C ALA A 115 -5.93 -3.27 -6.99
N ARG A 116 -7.16 -3.80 -6.98
CA ARG A 116 -7.43 -5.25 -6.82
C ARG A 116 -7.16 -6.06 -8.09
N GLY A 117 -6.74 -5.43 -9.18
CA GLY A 117 -6.37 -6.04 -10.44
C GLY A 117 -7.53 -6.29 -11.41
N LEU A 118 -8.70 -5.65 -11.20
CA LEU A 118 -9.81 -5.73 -12.14
C LEU A 118 -9.45 -4.97 -13.44
N THR A 119 -9.88 -5.51 -14.57
CA THR A 119 -9.79 -4.81 -15.86
C THR A 119 -10.87 -3.73 -15.96
N VAL A 120 -10.70 -2.77 -16.87
CA VAL A 120 -11.69 -1.72 -17.15
C VAL A 120 -13.10 -2.32 -17.37
N ARG A 121 -13.22 -3.41 -18.11
CA ARG A 121 -14.50 -4.09 -18.36
C ARG A 121 -15.09 -4.74 -17.10
N GLU A 122 -14.24 -5.32 -16.27
CA GLU A 122 -14.69 -5.92 -14.99
C GLU A 122 -15.14 -4.82 -14.02
N ILE A 123 -14.44 -3.68 -14.00
CA ILE A 123 -14.84 -2.51 -13.19
C ILE A 123 -16.22 -1.98 -13.68
N GLN A 124 -16.41 -1.81 -15.00
CA GLN A 124 -17.71 -1.41 -15.56
C GLN A 124 -18.82 -2.39 -15.15
N GLY A 125 -18.58 -3.70 -15.31
CA GLY A 125 -19.54 -4.75 -14.90
C GLY A 125 -19.87 -4.67 -13.41
N HIS A 126 -18.86 -4.51 -12.57
CA HIS A 126 -19.01 -4.43 -11.12
C HIS A 126 -19.79 -3.19 -10.67
N LEU A 127 -19.49 -2.02 -11.27
CA LEU A 127 -20.21 -0.78 -10.97
C LEU A 127 -21.66 -0.83 -11.43
N ARG A 128 -21.95 -1.44 -12.59
CA ARG A 128 -23.31 -1.65 -13.06
C ARG A 128 -24.09 -2.61 -12.17
N GLU A 129 -23.47 -3.74 -11.79
CA GLU A 129 -24.13 -4.79 -11.00
C GLU A 129 -24.45 -4.34 -9.56
N LEU A 130 -23.53 -3.65 -8.90
CA LEU A 130 -23.66 -3.29 -7.49
C LEU A 130 -24.23 -1.90 -7.23
N TYR A 131 -24.04 -0.97 -8.17
CA TYR A 131 -24.40 0.44 -7.96
C TYR A 131 -25.35 1.00 -9.03
N ALA A 132 -25.79 0.14 -9.98
CA ALA A 132 -26.64 0.54 -11.12
C ALA A 132 -26.05 1.74 -11.91
N VAL A 133 -24.71 1.86 -11.97
CA VAL A 133 -24.01 2.98 -12.61
C VAL A 133 -23.27 2.49 -13.85
N ASP A 134 -23.59 3.10 -14.98
CA ASP A 134 -22.87 2.94 -16.23
C ASP A 134 -21.72 3.97 -16.32
N VAL A 135 -20.48 3.47 -16.36
CA VAL A 135 -19.27 4.28 -16.50
C VAL A 135 -18.58 4.00 -17.82
N SER A 136 -18.10 5.07 -18.46
CA SER A 136 -17.33 4.90 -19.69
C SER A 136 -15.94 4.33 -19.41
N PRO A 137 -15.36 3.55 -20.35
CA PRO A 137 -13.95 3.12 -20.26
C PRO A 137 -12.99 4.29 -20.07
N ASP A 138 -13.26 5.41 -20.75
CA ASP A 138 -12.41 6.61 -20.70
C ASP A 138 -12.43 7.27 -19.32
N LEU A 139 -13.57 7.20 -18.60
CA LEU A 139 -13.62 7.69 -17.24
C LEU A 139 -12.73 6.86 -16.30
N ILE A 140 -12.82 5.53 -16.40
CA ILE A 140 -11.99 4.63 -15.59
C ILE A 140 -10.51 4.88 -15.90
N SER A 141 -10.14 5.03 -17.18
CA SER A 141 -8.76 5.32 -17.58
C SER A 141 -8.28 6.67 -17.01
N ARG A 142 -9.09 7.73 -17.11
CA ARG A 142 -8.73 9.05 -16.55
C ARG A 142 -8.54 9.03 -15.04
N VAL A 143 -9.42 8.34 -14.31
CA VAL A 143 -9.31 8.20 -12.86
C VAL A 143 -8.06 7.41 -12.46
N THR A 144 -7.75 6.34 -13.20
CA THR A 144 -6.54 5.54 -12.91
C THR A 144 -5.26 6.25 -13.35
N ASP A 145 -5.30 7.07 -14.39
CA ASP A 145 -4.15 7.86 -14.84
C ASP A 145 -3.83 9.02 -13.89
N ALA A 146 -4.86 9.65 -13.29
CA ALA A 146 -4.65 10.69 -12.28
C ALA A 146 -3.83 10.19 -11.08
N VAL A 147 -4.03 8.92 -10.67
CA VAL A 147 -3.24 8.31 -9.58
C VAL A 147 -1.75 8.20 -9.94
N LEU A 148 -1.39 8.14 -11.22
CA LEU A 148 0.02 8.08 -11.62
C LEU A 148 0.80 9.34 -11.24
N ASP A 149 0.17 10.50 -11.27
CA ASP A 149 0.82 11.75 -10.88
C ASP A 149 1.03 11.79 -9.36
N GLU A 150 0.05 11.35 -8.57
CA GLU A 150 0.20 11.20 -7.12
C GLU A 150 1.30 10.18 -6.76
N VAL A 151 1.37 9.06 -7.49
CA VAL A 151 2.44 8.05 -7.30
C VAL A 151 3.81 8.65 -7.63
N ARG A 152 3.93 9.47 -8.69
CA ARG A 152 5.18 10.15 -9.03
C ARG A 152 5.58 11.17 -7.95
N GLU A 153 4.63 11.96 -7.46
CA GLU A 153 4.86 12.89 -6.35
C GLU A 153 5.31 12.15 -5.10
N TRP A 154 4.60 11.09 -4.72
CA TRP A 154 4.98 10.23 -3.61
C TRP A 154 6.37 9.61 -3.79
N GLN A 155 6.70 9.11 -4.99
CA GLN A 155 8.01 8.52 -5.30
C GLN A 155 9.14 9.54 -5.15
N ASN A 156 8.89 10.82 -5.50
CA ASN A 156 9.89 11.89 -5.47
C ASN A 156 9.90 12.70 -4.16
N ARG A 157 9.04 12.37 -3.19
CA ARG A 157 8.97 13.11 -1.93
C ARG A 157 10.30 13.11 -1.19
N PRO A 158 10.61 14.17 -0.40
CA PRO A 158 11.75 14.18 0.50
C PRO A 158 11.69 13.01 1.49
N LEU A 159 12.85 12.51 1.88
CA LEU A 159 13.03 11.44 2.84
C LEU A 159 13.80 11.94 4.06
N ASP A 160 13.72 11.20 5.16
CA ASP A 160 14.48 11.51 6.36
C ASP A 160 15.99 11.28 6.11
N ALA A 161 16.83 12.04 6.83
CA ALA A 161 18.27 12.00 6.64
C ALA A 161 18.89 10.65 7.07
N VAL A 162 18.30 9.96 8.06
CA VAL A 162 18.88 8.72 8.63
C VAL A 162 17.81 7.64 8.76
N TYR A 163 18.14 6.45 8.26
CA TYR A 163 17.35 5.25 8.47
C TYR A 163 18.17 4.17 9.15
N PRO A 164 17.80 3.71 10.36
CA PRO A 164 18.47 2.61 11.05
C PRO A 164 18.52 1.31 10.24
N VAL A 165 17.43 0.94 9.57
CA VAL A 165 17.38 -0.27 8.76
C VAL A 165 16.60 -0.02 7.48
N VAL A 166 17.16 -0.41 6.35
CA VAL A 166 16.47 -0.42 5.06
C VAL A 166 16.51 -1.84 4.48
N PHE A 167 15.35 -2.37 4.17
CA PHE A 167 15.18 -3.66 3.50
C PHE A 167 14.95 -3.42 2.02
N PHE A 168 15.70 -4.12 1.19
CA PHE A 168 15.51 -4.14 -0.25
C PHE A 168 15.03 -5.52 -0.69
N ASP A 169 13.91 -5.55 -1.39
CA ASP A 169 13.27 -6.79 -1.86
C ASP A 169 12.79 -6.64 -3.30
N ALA A 170 12.66 -7.74 -4.00
CA ALA A 170 12.19 -7.79 -5.38
C ALA A 170 10.99 -8.72 -5.54
N LEU A 171 9.90 -8.19 -6.07
CA LEU A 171 8.71 -8.95 -6.42
C LEU A 171 8.67 -9.18 -7.93
N ARG A 172 8.60 -10.43 -8.36
CA ARG A 172 8.39 -10.75 -9.77
C ARG A 172 6.89 -10.74 -10.09
N VAL A 173 6.51 -9.86 -11.01
CA VAL A 173 5.13 -9.65 -11.44
C VAL A 173 5.01 -9.83 -12.96
N LYS A 174 3.83 -10.28 -13.39
CA LYS A 174 3.49 -10.33 -14.81
C LYS A 174 2.84 -9.01 -15.19
N ILE A 175 3.52 -8.22 -16.01
CA ILE A 175 3.03 -6.93 -16.50
C ILE A 175 2.76 -7.08 -18.01
N ARG A 176 1.59 -6.61 -18.45
CA ARG A 176 1.32 -6.49 -19.89
C ARG A 176 1.98 -5.22 -20.39
N ASP A 177 2.91 -5.39 -21.30
CA ASP A 177 3.67 -4.34 -21.94
C ASP A 177 3.61 -4.54 -23.45
N GLU A 178 3.16 -3.53 -24.20
CA GLU A 178 2.96 -3.61 -25.65
C GLU A 178 2.16 -4.86 -26.09
N SER A 179 1.04 -5.14 -25.40
CA SER A 179 0.18 -6.31 -25.61
C SER A 179 0.81 -7.67 -25.29
N VAL A 180 2.07 -7.73 -24.87
CA VAL A 180 2.76 -8.96 -24.45
C VAL A 180 2.87 -9.00 -22.93
N VAL A 181 2.63 -10.17 -22.34
CA VAL A 181 2.81 -10.38 -20.88
C VAL A 181 4.27 -10.72 -20.62
N LYS A 182 5.00 -9.78 -20.01
CA LYS A 182 6.40 -9.94 -19.61
C LYS A 182 6.51 -10.12 -18.11
N ASN A 183 7.46 -10.94 -17.65
CA ASN A 183 7.83 -10.97 -16.22
C ASN A 183 8.76 -9.79 -15.96
N LYS A 184 8.32 -8.85 -15.12
CA LYS A 184 9.16 -7.73 -14.64
C LYS A 184 9.39 -7.88 -13.13
N ALA A 185 10.50 -7.36 -12.65
CA ALA A 185 10.75 -7.22 -11.22
C ALA A 185 10.30 -5.83 -10.76
N VAL A 186 9.57 -5.79 -9.66
CA VAL A 186 9.27 -4.58 -8.90
C VAL A 186 10.15 -4.60 -7.67
N TYR A 187 11.08 -3.68 -7.59
CA TYR A 187 11.98 -3.51 -6.48
C TYR A 187 11.38 -2.54 -5.47
N LEU A 188 11.54 -2.86 -4.21
CA LEU A 188 10.99 -2.12 -3.08
C LEU A 188 12.09 -1.82 -2.08
N ALA A 189 12.12 -0.58 -1.57
CA ALA A 189 12.86 -0.22 -0.38
C ALA A 189 11.88 0.06 0.77
N LEU A 190 11.99 -0.71 1.85
CA LEU A 190 11.23 -0.54 3.08
C LEU A 190 12.19 -0.16 4.20
N ALA A 191 11.99 0.99 4.83
CA ALA A 191 12.82 1.48 5.92
C ALA A 191 12.11 1.43 7.27
N LEU A 192 12.91 1.36 8.33
CA LEU A 192 12.52 1.75 9.68
C LEU A 192 13.11 3.13 9.95
N ASP A 193 12.29 4.06 10.46
CA ASP A 193 12.78 5.35 10.97
C ASP A 193 13.34 5.21 12.39
N CYS A 194 13.83 6.32 12.96
CA CYS A 194 14.40 6.34 14.32
C CYS A 194 13.34 6.10 15.43
N GLU A 195 12.05 6.28 15.13
CA GLU A 195 10.93 6.01 16.01
C GLU A 195 10.42 4.56 15.90
N GLY A 196 10.95 3.78 14.93
CA GLY A 196 10.57 2.39 14.67
C GLY A 196 9.35 2.25 13.74
N HIS A 197 8.91 3.33 13.11
CA HIS A 197 7.85 3.26 12.10
C HIS A 197 8.40 2.73 10.76
N LYS A 198 7.53 2.08 10.01
CA LYS A 198 7.87 1.51 8.72
C LYS A 198 7.43 2.42 7.58
N HIS A 199 8.36 2.77 6.71
CA HIS A 199 8.15 3.59 5.53
C HIS A 199 8.56 2.86 4.25
N VAL A 200 7.70 2.92 3.23
CA VAL A 200 8.10 2.54 1.88
C VAL A 200 8.83 3.72 1.27
N LEU A 201 10.12 3.61 1.04
CA LEU A 201 10.93 4.69 0.48
C LEU A 201 10.70 4.88 -1.02
N GLY A 202 10.48 3.80 -1.74
CA GLY A 202 10.21 3.84 -3.17
C GLY A 202 9.97 2.48 -3.79
N LEU A 203 9.49 2.51 -5.05
CA LEU A 203 9.20 1.38 -5.91
C LEU A 203 9.87 1.61 -7.26
N TRP A 204 10.58 0.60 -7.80
CA TRP A 204 11.23 0.67 -9.10
C TRP A 204 10.89 -0.56 -9.93
N ILE A 205 10.57 -0.35 -11.19
CA ILE A 205 10.24 -1.42 -12.12
C ILE A 205 11.35 -1.51 -13.16
N GLU A 206 12.00 -2.67 -13.25
CA GLU A 206 13.09 -2.88 -14.20
C GLU A 206 13.02 -4.29 -14.82
N GLN A 207 13.49 -4.43 -16.05
CA GLN A 207 13.56 -5.73 -16.72
C GLN A 207 14.82 -6.52 -16.36
N ALA A 208 15.93 -5.80 -16.20
CA ALA A 208 17.23 -6.37 -15.89
C ALA A 208 17.80 -5.79 -14.61
N GLU A 209 18.13 -6.68 -13.68
CA GLU A 209 18.78 -6.38 -12.45
C GLU A 209 20.30 -6.32 -12.65
N GLY A 210 20.92 -5.24 -12.21
CA GLY A 210 22.37 -5.08 -12.31
C GLY A 210 22.91 -3.94 -11.48
N ALA A 211 24.24 -3.89 -11.31
CA ALA A 211 24.93 -2.88 -10.50
C ALA A 211 24.55 -1.44 -10.86
N LYS A 212 24.37 -1.15 -12.15
CA LYS A 212 23.95 0.19 -12.64
C LYS A 212 22.55 0.59 -12.17
N PHE A 213 21.62 -0.37 -12.16
CA PHE A 213 20.27 -0.14 -11.64
C PHE A 213 20.31 0.20 -10.14
N TRP A 214 21.01 -0.60 -9.35
CA TRP A 214 21.14 -0.39 -7.92
C TRP A 214 21.87 0.91 -7.56
N LEU A 215 22.91 1.25 -8.30
CA LEU A 215 23.58 2.55 -8.12
C LEU A 215 22.63 3.73 -8.38
N ARG A 216 21.76 3.62 -9.40
CA ARG A 216 20.73 4.63 -9.66
C ARG A 216 19.74 4.74 -8.49
N VAL A 217 19.27 3.60 -7.96
CA VAL A 217 18.36 3.57 -6.79
C VAL A 217 19.02 4.21 -5.56
N MET A 218 20.27 3.88 -5.26
CA MET A 218 21.00 4.46 -4.14
C MET A 218 21.18 5.98 -4.29
N ASN A 219 21.56 6.44 -5.47
CA ASN A 219 21.69 7.88 -5.76
C ASN A 219 20.34 8.59 -5.69
N GLU A 220 19.24 7.97 -6.12
CA GLU A 220 17.89 8.54 -5.99
C GLU A 220 17.52 8.73 -4.51
N LEU A 221 17.76 7.73 -3.65
CA LEU A 221 17.52 7.87 -2.21
C LEU A 221 18.35 9.01 -1.62
N LYS A 222 19.62 9.12 -1.99
CA LYS A 222 20.50 10.21 -1.55
C LYS A 222 20.02 11.58 -2.01
N ASN A 223 19.61 11.70 -3.27
CA ASN A 223 19.07 12.96 -3.83
C ASN A 223 17.76 13.38 -3.16
N ARG A 224 17.00 12.43 -2.62
CA ARG A 224 15.76 12.69 -1.86
C ARG A 224 16.00 13.00 -0.39
N GLY A 225 17.24 13.08 0.06
CA GLY A 225 17.62 13.54 1.40
C GLY A 225 18.20 12.49 2.33
N VAL A 226 18.35 11.23 1.91
CA VAL A 226 18.96 10.19 2.75
C VAL A 226 20.47 10.42 2.83
N ASP A 227 20.98 10.75 4.00
CA ASP A 227 22.40 10.94 4.26
C ASP A 227 23.09 9.66 4.74
N ASP A 228 22.39 8.85 5.54
CA ASP A 228 22.96 7.63 6.12
C ASP A 228 21.95 6.50 6.29
N ILE A 229 22.41 5.28 6.09
CA ILE A 229 21.69 4.03 6.35
C ILE A 229 22.60 3.17 7.22
N LEU A 230 22.15 2.81 8.44
CA LEU A 230 23.01 1.99 9.30
C LEU A 230 23.08 0.54 8.82
N PHE A 231 21.93 -0.08 8.51
CA PHE A 231 21.83 -1.44 7.99
C PHE A 231 21.05 -1.48 6.68
N ALA A 232 21.64 -2.05 5.66
CA ALA A 232 20.95 -2.39 4.41
C ALA A 232 20.79 -3.91 4.32
N VAL A 233 19.55 -4.38 4.35
CA VAL A 233 19.24 -5.81 4.25
C VAL A 233 18.86 -6.12 2.81
N VAL A 234 19.64 -6.98 2.15
CA VAL A 234 19.54 -7.29 0.72
C VAL A 234 19.33 -8.77 0.45
N ASP A 235 18.77 -9.11 -0.72
CA ASP A 235 18.49 -10.49 -1.15
C ASP A 235 19.71 -11.19 -1.81
N GLY A 236 20.94 -10.81 -1.43
CA GLY A 236 22.16 -11.48 -1.92
C GLY A 236 22.45 -11.28 -3.41
N LEU A 237 21.96 -10.18 -4.01
CA LEU A 237 22.10 -9.86 -5.43
C LEU A 237 23.51 -9.35 -5.76
N LYS A 238 24.10 -9.87 -6.84
CA LYS A 238 25.46 -9.49 -7.26
C LYS A 238 25.53 -7.99 -7.59
N GLY A 239 26.58 -7.32 -7.06
CA GLY A 239 26.85 -5.90 -7.30
C GLY A 239 25.94 -4.93 -6.57
N PHE A 240 25.00 -5.42 -5.76
CA PHE A 240 24.18 -4.54 -4.91
C PHE A 240 24.95 -4.07 -3.67
N PRO A 241 25.68 -4.92 -2.94
CA PRO A 241 26.57 -4.46 -1.86
C PRO A 241 27.53 -3.36 -2.32
N ASP A 242 28.13 -3.51 -3.50
CA ASP A 242 29.05 -2.51 -4.06
C ASP A 242 28.36 -1.18 -4.34
N ALA A 243 27.12 -1.20 -4.87
CA ALA A 243 26.34 0.01 -5.12
C ALA A 243 25.94 0.74 -3.82
N ILE A 244 25.62 -0.02 -2.76
CA ILE A 244 25.33 0.55 -1.44
C ILE A 244 26.58 1.21 -0.88
N THR A 245 27.71 0.49 -0.83
CA THR A 245 28.98 0.99 -0.27
C THR A 245 29.50 2.19 -1.05
N ALA A 246 29.29 2.25 -2.36
CA ALA A 246 29.70 3.39 -3.18
C ALA A 246 28.92 4.68 -2.83
N THR A 247 27.67 4.57 -2.42
CA THR A 247 26.79 5.73 -2.11
C THR A 247 26.75 6.03 -0.61
N PHE A 248 26.69 4.97 0.21
CA PHE A 248 26.60 5.01 1.67
C PHE A 248 27.73 4.17 2.26
N PRO A 249 28.97 4.69 2.35
CA PRO A 249 30.16 3.90 2.69
C PRO A 249 30.19 3.38 4.13
N ARG A 250 29.38 3.94 5.03
CA ARG A 250 29.27 3.49 6.42
C ARG A 250 28.20 2.42 6.66
N THR A 251 27.40 2.14 5.63
CA THR A 251 26.29 1.17 5.73
C THR A 251 26.81 -0.25 5.90
N ILE A 252 26.28 -0.94 6.90
CA ILE A 252 26.52 -2.37 7.08
C ILE A 252 25.55 -3.12 6.17
N VAL A 253 26.10 -3.82 5.19
CA VAL A 253 25.28 -4.64 4.29
C VAL A 253 25.07 -6.01 4.90
N GLN A 254 23.82 -6.43 5.00
CA GLN A 254 23.40 -7.69 5.59
C GLN A 254 22.58 -8.50 4.59
N THR A 255 22.95 -9.75 4.35
CA THR A 255 22.13 -10.67 3.57
C THR A 255 20.85 -11.01 4.33
N CYS A 256 19.72 -10.96 3.64
CA CYS A 256 18.41 -11.32 4.18
C CYS A 256 18.37 -12.81 4.54
N ILE A 257 18.40 -13.12 5.83
CA ILE A 257 18.40 -14.51 6.35
C ILE A 257 17.13 -15.26 5.89
N VAL A 258 15.99 -14.57 5.79
CA VAL A 258 14.73 -15.20 5.35
C VAL A 258 14.82 -15.66 3.89
N HIS A 259 15.40 -14.84 3.00
CA HIS A 259 15.64 -15.23 1.61
C HIS A 259 16.63 -16.37 1.50
N LEU A 260 17.71 -16.34 2.29
CA LEU A 260 18.69 -17.42 2.32
C LEU A 260 18.05 -18.76 2.76
N ILE A 261 17.19 -18.73 3.78
CA ILE A 261 16.42 -19.91 4.22
C ILE A 261 15.44 -20.36 3.12
N ARG A 262 14.69 -19.46 2.51
CA ARG A 262 13.76 -19.80 1.41
C ARG A 262 14.48 -20.42 0.24
N HIS A 263 15.61 -19.86 -0.15
CA HIS A 263 16.45 -20.42 -1.20
C HIS A 263 16.92 -21.81 -0.82
N SER A 264 17.41 -22.02 0.42
CA SER A 264 17.79 -23.34 0.92
C SER A 264 16.63 -24.35 0.85
N LEU A 265 15.42 -23.95 1.28
CA LEU A 265 14.24 -24.81 1.27
C LEU A 265 13.70 -25.10 -0.15
N SER A 266 14.08 -24.33 -1.18
CA SER A 266 13.70 -24.63 -2.55
C SER A 266 14.30 -25.93 -3.08
N PHE A 267 15.44 -26.35 -2.54
CA PHE A 267 16.09 -27.62 -2.87
C PHE A 267 15.56 -28.80 -2.05
N VAL A 268 14.76 -28.55 -1.00
CA VAL A 268 14.38 -29.55 0.01
C VAL A 268 13.01 -30.13 -0.27
N SER A 269 12.90 -31.48 -0.24
CA SER A 269 11.62 -32.18 -0.35
C SER A 269 10.64 -31.73 0.76
N TRP A 270 9.36 -31.78 0.49
CA TRP A 270 8.32 -31.41 1.49
C TRP A 270 8.46 -32.20 2.81
N GLN A 271 8.80 -33.49 2.73
CA GLN A 271 8.95 -34.37 3.88
C GLN A 271 10.09 -33.95 4.79
N ASP A 272 11.22 -33.54 4.22
CA ASP A 272 12.42 -33.19 4.96
C ASP A 272 12.43 -31.76 5.52
N ARG A 273 11.58 -30.85 4.97
CA ARG A 273 11.54 -29.44 5.42
C ARG A 273 11.31 -29.30 6.92
N LYS A 274 10.44 -30.15 7.49
CA LYS A 274 10.10 -30.10 8.91
C LYS A 274 11.28 -30.43 9.81
N GLN A 275 12.15 -31.33 9.36
CA GLN A 275 13.34 -31.77 10.11
C GLN A 275 14.55 -30.85 9.84
N LEU A 276 14.74 -30.40 8.60
CA LEU A 276 15.87 -29.60 8.19
C LEU A 276 15.81 -28.14 8.71
N LEU A 277 14.59 -27.56 8.74
CA LEU A 277 14.40 -26.16 9.15
C LEU A 277 14.92 -25.84 10.58
N PRO A 278 14.74 -26.70 11.61
CA PRO A 278 15.35 -26.49 12.92
C PRO A 278 16.88 -26.43 12.87
N ALA A 279 17.54 -27.22 12.05
CA ALA A 279 18.99 -27.23 11.90
C ALA A 279 19.48 -25.92 11.26
N LEU A 280 18.82 -25.41 10.22
CA LEU A 280 19.12 -24.07 9.67
C LEU A 280 18.82 -22.95 10.68
N ARG A 281 17.77 -23.09 11.49
CA ARG A 281 17.48 -22.11 12.55
C ARG A 281 18.57 -22.04 13.59
N ALA A 282 19.21 -23.17 13.93
CA ALA A 282 20.30 -23.22 14.88
C ALA A 282 21.50 -22.38 14.42
N VAL A 283 21.75 -22.28 13.10
CA VAL A 283 22.83 -21.46 12.54
C VAL A 283 22.59 -19.99 12.85
N TYR A 284 21.49 -19.37 12.40
CA TYR A 284 21.29 -17.93 12.56
C TYR A 284 20.80 -17.49 13.95
N ARG A 285 20.42 -18.44 14.82
CA ARG A 285 20.10 -18.18 16.23
C ARG A 285 21.27 -18.40 17.18
N ALA A 286 22.42 -18.79 16.68
CA ALA A 286 23.60 -18.94 17.47
C ALA A 286 23.97 -17.63 18.21
N GLU A 287 24.64 -17.75 19.34
CA GLU A 287 25.02 -16.60 20.16
C GLU A 287 26.14 -15.80 19.50
N THR A 288 27.10 -16.48 18.89
CA THR A 288 28.28 -15.90 18.23
C THR A 288 28.45 -16.44 16.81
N ALA A 289 29.29 -15.77 16.01
CA ALA A 289 29.63 -16.19 14.66
C ALA A 289 30.31 -17.56 14.62
N GLU A 290 31.20 -17.82 15.58
CA GLU A 290 31.93 -19.08 15.70
C GLU A 290 30.98 -20.26 15.97
N ILE A 291 30.02 -20.06 16.90
CA ILE A 291 28.99 -21.07 17.16
C ILE A 291 28.10 -21.28 15.93
N ALA A 292 27.77 -20.21 15.20
CA ALA A 292 26.99 -20.30 13.98
C ALA A 292 27.71 -21.12 12.90
N GLU A 293 29.01 -20.95 12.76
CA GLU A 293 29.86 -21.73 11.84
C GLU A 293 29.89 -23.21 12.21
N LEU A 294 30.09 -23.54 13.50
CA LEU A 294 29.98 -24.90 13.99
C LEU A 294 28.61 -25.54 13.69
N ARG A 295 27.53 -24.79 13.87
CA ARG A 295 26.17 -25.27 13.52
C ARG A 295 26.00 -25.48 12.01
N LEU A 296 26.67 -24.69 11.18
CA LEU A 296 26.68 -24.89 9.73
C LEU A 296 27.43 -26.14 9.34
N ASP A 297 28.58 -26.46 10.02
CA ASP A 297 29.35 -27.69 9.82
C ASP A 297 28.55 -28.94 10.25
N GLU A 298 27.84 -28.87 11.39
CA GLU A 298 26.94 -29.92 11.85
C GLU A 298 25.81 -30.14 10.82
N PHE A 299 25.27 -29.06 10.27
CA PHE A 299 24.26 -29.11 9.20
C PHE A 299 24.81 -29.80 7.95
N GLU A 300 26.00 -29.42 7.50
CA GLU A 300 26.66 -30.01 6.32
C GLU A 300 26.95 -31.50 6.53
N THR A 301 27.38 -31.90 7.71
CA THR A 301 27.63 -33.31 8.07
C THR A 301 26.34 -34.13 8.01
N SER A 302 25.23 -33.57 8.52
CA SER A 302 23.95 -34.28 8.63
C SER A 302 23.16 -34.31 7.32
N TRP A 303 23.17 -33.22 6.56
CA TRP A 303 22.31 -32.98 5.40
C TRP A 303 23.07 -32.80 4.09
N GLY A 304 24.36 -32.56 4.11
CA GLY A 304 25.17 -32.21 2.92
C GLY A 304 25.18 -33.30 1.85
N LYS A 305 25.15 -34.58 2.22
CA LYS A 305 25.03 -35.68 1.25
C LYS A 305 23.73 -35.62 0.46
N LYS A 306 22.63 -35.26 1.12
CA LYS A 306 21.29 -35.21 0.49
C LYS A 306 21.03 -33.87 -0.21
N TYR A 307 21.53 -32.78 0.35
CA TYR A 307 21.32 -31.41 -0.12
C TYR A 307 22.64 -30.62 -0.22
N PRO A 308 23.53 -30.99 -1.15
CA PRO A 308 24.91 -30.46 -1.22
C PRO A 308 25.01 -28.97 -1.57
N ALA A 309 23.93 -28.35 -2.08
CA ALA A 309 23.93 -26.95 -2.50
C ALA A 309 23.73 -25.96 -1.33
N ILE A 310 23.22 -26.41 -0.17
CA ILE A 310 22.77 -25.51 0.90
C ILE A 310 23.95 -24.91 1.66
N ALA A 311 24.82 -25.74 2.27
CA ALA A 311 25.95 -25.25 3.05
C ALA A 311 26.90 -24.35 2.23
N PRO A 312 27.28 -24.68 0.99
CA PRO A 312 28.05 -23.77 0.14
C PRO A 312 27.34 -22.43 -0.16
N ALA A 313 26.04 -22.40 -0.24
CA ALA A 313 25.30 -21.14 -0.43
C ALA A 313 25.41 -20.23 0.81
N TRP A 314 25.32 -20.82 2.01
CA TRP A 314 25.49 -20.08 3.27
C TRP A 314 26.94 -19.59 3.44
N ARG A 315 27.94 -20.42 3.10
CA ARG A 315 29.35 -20.02 3.16
C ARG A 315 29.68 -18.87 2.20
N ARG A 316 29.09 -18.85 1.00
CA ARG A 316 29.28 -17.74 0.06
C ARG A 316 28.71 -16.42 0.56
N ALA A 317 27.61 -16.46 1.31
CA ALA A 317 26.98 -15.29 1.89
C ALA A 317 27.53 -14.98 3.31
N TRP A 318 28.56 -15.69 3.79
CA TRP A 318 28.97 -15.65 5.18
C TRP A 318 29.44 -14.27 5.63
N ASN A 319 30.17 -13.57 4.79
CA ASN A 319 30.68 -12.23 5.11
C ASN A 319 29.55 -11.21 5.31
N GLU A 320 28.42 -11.38 4.62
CA GLU A 320 27.22 -10.54 4.77
C GLU A 320 26.22 -11.12 5.80
N VAL A 321 26.45 -12.34 6.31
CA VAL A 321 25.68 -12.95 7.40
C VAL A 321 26.30 -12.63 8.76
N VAL A 322 27.64 -12.73 8.88
CA VAL A 322 28.37 -12.60 10.14
C VAL A 322 28.15 -11.27 10.87
N PRO A 323 28.07 -10.10 10.21
CA PRO A 323 27.99 -8.82 10.92
C PRO A 323 26.85 -8.75 11.93
N PHE A 324 25.73 -9.43 11.66
CA PHE A 324 24.57 -9.35 12.53
C PHE A 324 24.80 -10.04 13.90
N PHE A 325 25.77 -10.99 14.02
CA PHE A 325 26.08 -11.64 15.30
C PHE A 325 26.74 -10.70 16.31
N ALA A 326 27.30 -9.58 15.89
CA ALA A 326 27.85 -8.57 16.79
C ALA A 326 26.77 -7.83 17.61
N TYR A 327 25.49 -7.97 17.26
CA TYR A 327 24.41 -7.21 17.87
C TYR A 327 23.59 -8.04 18.86
N PRO A 328 22.95 -7.39 19.86
CA PRO A 328 22.03 -8.04 20.79
C PRO A 328 20.85 -8.71 20.10
N PRO A 329 20.24 -9.77 20.68
CA PRO A 329 19.15 -10.53 20.07
C PRO A 329 17.97 -9.68 19.61
N GLN A 330 17.67 -8.56 20.30
CA GLN A 330 16.59 -7.65 19.95
C GLN A 330 16.85 -6.95 18.60
N ILE A 331 18.06 -6.44 18.40
CA ILE A 331 18.50 -5.80 17.15
C ILE A 331 18.57 -6.85 16.03
N ARG A 332 19.14 -8.04 16.31
CA ARG A 332 19.14 -9.14 15.34
C ARG A 332 17.74 -9.47 14.86
N LYS A 333 16.75 -9.50 15.77
CA LYS A 333 15.35 -9.75 15.42
C LYS A 333 14.80 -8.69 14.45
N MET A 334 15.14 -7.42 14.64
CA MET A 334 14.74 -6.35 13.72
C MET A 334 15.34 -6.54 12.33
N ILE A 335 16.60 -6.95 12.24
CA ILE A 335 17.33 -7.10 10.97
C ILE A 335 16.84 -8.33 10.18
N TYR A 336 16.53 -9.47 10.83
CA TYR A 336 16.15 -10.69 10.11
C TYR A 336 14.65 -10.95 9.99
N THR A 337 13.79 -10.24 10.72
CA THR A 337 12.33 -10.43 10.61
C THR A 337 11.75 -9.61 9.46
N THR A 338 11.81 -10.18 8.27
CA THR A 338 11.00 -9.70 7.13
C THR A 338 9.56 -10.27 7.15
N ASP A 339 9.20 -11.06 8.18
CA ASP A 339 7.89 -11.71 8.31
C ASP A 339 6.69 -10.75 8.17
N GLU A 340 6.86 -9.47 8.51
CA GLU A 340 5.81 -8.47 8.30
C GLU A 340 5.82 -7.88 6.89
N ILE A 341 6.98 -7.86 6.23
CA ILE A 341 7.06 -7.54 4.80
C ILE A 341 6.25 -8.58 4.05
N ASP A 342 6.50 -9.87 4.30
CA ASP A 342 5.78 -10.97 3.67
C ASP A 342 4.28 -11.00 3.98
N LYS A 343 3.86 -10.67 5.20
CA LYS A 343 2.44 -10.64 5.56
C LYS A 343 1.69 -9.48 4.91
N ARG A 344 2.29 -8.30 4.82
CA ARG A 344 1.71 -7.14 4.12
C ARG A 344 1.78 -7.29 2.60
N PHE A 345 2.88 -7.81 2.07
CA PHE A 345 3.03 -8.13 0.65
C PHE A 345 2.34 -9.44 0.23
N GLY A 346 2.02 -10.33 1.15
CA GLY A 346 1.10 -11.46 0.89
C GLY A 346 -0.27 -10.99 0.44
N VAL A 347 -0.74 -9.85 0.93
CA VAL A 347 -1.94 -9.16 0.43
C VAL A 347 -1.71 -8.65 -1.00
N TRP A 348 -0.55 -8.04 -1.30
CA TRP A 348 -0.18 -7.58 -2.64
C TRP A 348 0.10 -8.74 -3.61
N ARG A 349 0.69 -9.85 -3.15
CA ARG A 349 0.75 -11.10 -3.94
C ARG A 349 -0.63 -11.61 -4.32
N GLY A 350 -1.62 -11.51 -3.44
CA GLY A 350 -3.02 -11.83 -3.76
C GLY A 350 -3.57 -10.96 -4.89
N ILE A 351 -3.24 -9.68 -4.91
CA ILE A 351 -3.69 -8.72 -5.94
C ILE A 351 -3.03 -9.00 -7.30
N PHE A 352 -1.73 -9.33 -7.34
CA PHE A 352 -1.01 -9.57 -8.60
C PHE A 352 -1.07 -11.02 -9.11
N PHE A 353 -1.29 -12.02 -8.23
CA PHE A 353 -1.30 -13.45 -8.60
C PHE A 353 -2.63 -13.94 -9.19
N TRP A 354 -3.72 -13.17 -9.08
CA TRP A 354 -5.05 -13.64 -9.55
C TRP A 354 -5.21 -13.62 -11.08
N ARG A 355 -4.28 -13.06 -11.83
CA ARG A 355 -4.33 -12.97 -13.31
C ARG A 355 -3.79 -14.19 -14.07
N GLY A 356 -3.40 -15.28 -13.42
CA GLY A 356 -2.68 -16.39 -14.05
C GLY A 356 -3.23 -17.79 -13.88
N ARG A 357 -4.48 -18.01 -13.45
CA ARG A 357 -5.05 -19.38 -13.49
C ARG A 357 -5.86 -19.60 -14.77
N PRO A 358 -5.60 -20.69 -15.51
CA PRO A 358 -6.48 -21.12 -16.60
C PRO A 358 -7.85 -21.50 -16.01
N ARG A 359 -8.92 -21.21 -16.75
CA ARG A 359 -10.27 -21.64 -16.43
C ARG A 359 -10.32 -23.18 -16.44
N GLY A 360 -10.50 -23.77 -15.30
CA GLY A 360 -10.74 -25.20 -15.13
C GLY A 360 -10.49 -25.62 -13.68
N GLU A 361 -11.59 -25.99 -13.00
CA GLU A 361 -11.74 -26.51 -11.63
C GLU A 361 -12.12 -25.50 -10.53
N ALA A 362 -13.42 -25.24 -10.47
CA ALA A 362 -14.08 -24.72 -9.30
C ALA A 362 -14.19 -25.82 -8.22
N ARG A 363 -13.27 -25.86 -7.27
CA ARG A 363 -13.51 -26.55 -5.99
C ARG A 363 -14.01 -25.51 -4.98
N ARG A 364 -15.24 -25.74 -4.51
CA ARG A 364 -15.89 -25.00 -3.41
C ARG A 364 -15.01 -25.11 -2.17
N VAL A 365 -14.39 -23.98 -1.77
CA VAL A 365 -13.83 -23.81 -0.43
C VAL A 365 -14.61 -22.67 0.20
N GLY A 366 -15.36 -23.01 1.26
CA GLY A 366 -16.20 -22.08 2.00
C GLY A 366 -15.40 -20.94 2.61
N TRP A 367 -15.66 -19.73 2.17
CA TRP A 367 -15.12 -18.49 2.72
C TRP A 367 -15.98 -18.04 3.89
N LYS A 368 -15.51 -18.28 5.11
CA LYS A 368 -15.99 -17.52 6.28
C LYS A 368 -15.52 -16.09 6.15
N ARG A 369 -16.50 -15.18 6.07
CA ARG A 369 -16.31 -13.72 6.12
C ARG A 369 -15.45 -13.36 7.33
N ARG A 370 -14.25 -12.79 7.08
CA ARG A 370 -13.58 -11.93 8.06
C ARG A 370 -13.62 -10.52 7.52
N ARG A 371 -14.27 -9.66 8.30
CA ARG A 371 -14.46 -8.23 8.09
C ARG A 371 -13.11 -7.54 7.84
N ALA A 372 -13.10 -6.62 6.87
CA ALA A 372 -12.06 -5.62 6.75
C ALA A 372 -11.98 -4.82 8.04
N ALA A 373 -10.91 -5.01 8.78
CA ALA A 373 -10.59 -4.21 9.94
C ALA A 373 -9.50 -3.21 9.55
N CYS A 374 -9.88 -1.96 9.60
CA CYS A 374 -9.12 -0.74 9.86
C CYS A 374 -7.59 -0.82 9.83
N ILE A 375 -7.05 0.05 9.02
CA ILE A 375 -5.74 0.64 9.18
C ILE A 375 -5.68 1.24 10.59
N MET A 376 -5.02 0.56 11.52
CA MET A 376 -4.57 1.15 12.77
C MET A 376 -3.03 1.17 12.77
N PRO A 377 -2.41 2.30 13.14
CA PRO A 377 -0.96 2.37 13.31
C PRO A 377 -0.58 1.56 14.57
N CYS A 378 0.16 0.48 14.38
CA CYS A 378 0.83 -0.18 15.51
C CYS A 378 2.00 0.70 15.97
N ARG A 379 1.81 1.43 17.05
CA ARG A 379 2.91 2.00 17.83
C ARG A 379 3.70 0.83 18.44
N PHE A 380 4.96 0.73 18.08
CA PHE A 380 5.96 -0.05 18.79
C PHE A 380 6.83 0.98 19.53
N GLU A 381 6.66 1.10 20.83
CA GLU A 381 7.57 1.86 21.69
C GLU A 381 8.82 1.01 21.92
N ALA A 382 9.90 1.33 21.21
CA ALA A 382 11.24 0.86 21.60
C ALA A 382 11.83 1.93 22.54
N PRO A 383 12.39 1.54 23.70
CA PRO A 383 13.00 2.50 24.60
C PRO A 383 14.24 3.16 23.99
N ALA A 384 14.27 4.49 24.02
CA ALA A 384 15.26 5.36 23.39
C ALA A 384 16.74 5.18 23.87
N HIS A 385 17.00 4.33 24.85
CA HIS A 385 18.34 4.15 25.44
C HIS A 385 19.18 3.02 24.84
N LEU A 386 18.72 2.39 23.73
CA LEU A 386 19.42 1.27 23.07
C LEU A 386 20.19 1.65 21.80
N LEU A 387 20.30 2.92 21.46
CA LEU A 387 20.98 3.40 20.25
C LEU A 387 22.34 4.07 20.51
N VAL A 388 23.03 3.76 21.62
CA VAL A 388 24.39 4.23 21.85
C VAL A 388 25.36 3.19 21.30
N ALA A 389 26.04 3.53 20.23
CA ALA A 389 27.21 2.77 19.75
C ALA A 389 28.29 2.73 20.84
N PRO A 390 29.04 1.64 20.99
CA PRO A 390 30.15 1.62 21.94
C PRO A 390 31.19 2.67 21.49
N SER A 391 31.41 3.68 22.33
CA SER A 391 32.48 4.65 22.17
C SER A 391 33.83 3.89 22.21
N GLU A 392 34.66 4.10 21.18
CA GLU A 392 36.04 3.69 21.18
C GLU A 392 36.74 4.19 22.46
N GLY A 393 37.20 3.24 23.25
CA GLY A 393 37.98 3.52 24.46
C GLY A 393 39.27 4.22 24.08
N ALA A 394 39.44 5.42 24.59
CA ALA A 394 40.70 6.15 24.54
C ALA A 394 41.83 5.33 25.14
N LEU A 395 42.78 4.97 24.33
CA LEU A 395 44.13 4.59 24.80
C LEU A 395 44.79 5.87 25.31
N SER A 396 44.79 6.07 26.63
CA SER A 396 45.66 7.03 27.28
C SER A 396 46.98 6.37 27.57
N ASN A 397 48.06 6.92 27.02
CA ASN A 397 49.42 6.67 27.40
C ASN A 397 49.64 6.92 28.91
N GLY A 398 50.36 6.03 29.53
CA GLY A 398 51.03 6.15 30.79
C GLY A 398 52.08 5.05 30.93
#